data_714dfb63b187feebd54172cf908be6c5
#
_entry.id   714dfb63b187feebd54172cf908be6c5
#
_cell.length_a   1.000
_cell.length_b   1.000
_cell.length_c   1.000
_cell.angle_alpha   90.00
_cell.angle_beta   90.00
_cell.angle_gamma   90.00
#
_symmetry.space_group_name_H-M   'P 1'
#
loop_
_entity.id
_entity.type
_entity.pdbx_description
1 polymer ?
#
loop_
_entity_poly.entity_id
_entity_poly.type
_entity_poly.pdbx_seq_one_letter_code
_entity_poly.pdbx_strand_id
1 'polypeptide(L)'
;MRSAGKDTRPASALSSEANLSPPERRRTAIAIFHMPVQIIKRSKAKSAVGAAAYRSGTKMTNEWDGLTHDYTRKRGVVHSEIILPPHAPPEFQDRSTLWNSVEMVEKTHDAQLAREIEISLPVELNREEQLRLARSFISDTFVAAGMCADFSIHDKKDGNPHFHVMLTIRPLKEDGQWGAKCRKGYELDKNGQRIPNGKGGWKSHREDTTDWNDKGNVEKWRTAWAAYANRALEAAGRPERIDHRSYERQGIDKIPSIHLGVAASQMERKGIATEKGNINRQIAADNKLLKEIKARIARLYKWTKEQVGKPEGKDSIMAQLYEAQLSTGNPDSRYGKIKNLKESAALFNFLNSNNITSIEQLYEKVAAMNKDYYSLRGKIVNAERRIKVLNEHLSMWEKYERNKGTRRQFDKMKPGRKKEQFEQKHSAELALYEAAVRYLEKLKATGEEVTPKKWQAEADRLKAEKSVQYQKMKAMREDIKAVENLKKTAEQLARTENEPARKKEEQEL
;
A
#
# COMPACT_ATOMS: atom_id res chain seq x y z
N MET A 1 3.46 -31.08 -77.72
CA MET A 1 3.87 -32.48 -77.67
C MET A 1 3.82 -32.95 -76.25
N ARG A 2 2.89 -33.88 -75.97
CA ARG A 2 2.97 -35.04 -75.10
C ARG A 2 3.33 -34.83 -73.64
N SER A 3 2.68 -35.31 -72.65
CA SER A 3 1.55 -36.20 -72.35
C SER A 3 1.69 -36.53 -70.88
N ALA A 4 0.70 -36.31 -70.12
CA ALA A 4 -0.19 -37.29 -69.54
C ALA A 4 0.49 -38.26 -68.53
N GLY A 5 -0.08 -38.34 -67.36
CA GLY A 5 0.08 -39.48 -66.44
C GLY A 5 -0.68 -39.20 -65.14
N LYS A 6 -1.94 -39.57 -65.12
CA LYS A 6 -2.80 -39.88 -63.94
C LYS A 6 -2.19 -41.01 -63.14
N ASP A 7 -2.34 -41.03 -61.78
CA ASP A 7 -3.26 -41.98 -61.12
C ASP A 7 -3.30 -41.82 -59.61
N THR A 8 -4.44 -41.62 -59.11
CA THR A 8 -5.33 -42.31 -58.15
C THR A 8 -4.77 -42.84 -56.81
N ARG A 9 -5.26 -42.23 -55.75
CA ARG A 9 -5.77 -42.65 -54.42
C ARG A 9 -5.59 -44.15 -53.97
N PRO A 10 -5.73 -44.47 -52.64
CA PRO A 10 -6.60 -43.82 -51.63
C PRO A 10 -6.05 -43.65 -50.19
N ALA A 11 -6.92 -43.08 -49.40
CA ALA A 11 -6.88 -42.77 -48.00
C ALA A 11 -6.56 -43.93 -47.04
N SER A 12 -5.85 -43.66 -45.99
CA SER A 12 -6.07 -44.30 -44.69
C SER A 12 -6.06 -43.24 -43.59
N ALA A 13 -7.24 -43.07 -43.01
CA ALA A 13 -7.43 -42.31 -41.79
C ALA A 13 -6.76 -43.04 -40.62
N LEU A 14 -5.88 -42.35 -39.91
CA LEU A 14 -5.51 -42.71 -38.55
C LEU A 14 -5.69 -41.49 -37.69
N SER A 15 -6.68 -41.58 -36.82
CA SER A 15 -7.04 -40.74 -35.74
C SER A 15 -5.82 -40.44 -34.87
N SER A 16 -5.31 -39.21 -34.90
CA SER A 16 -4.47 -38.67 -33.84
C SER A 16 -5.38 -38.09 -32.77
N GLU A 17 -5.63 -38.87 -31.74
CA GLU A 17 -6.15 -38.33 -30.49
C GLU A 17 -5.19 -37.27 -29.99
N ALA A 18 -5.65 -36.02 -30.06
CA ALA A 18 -4.97 -34.89 -29.48
C ALA A 18 -4.88 -35.08 -27.95
N ASN A 19 -3.66 -35.26 -27.46
CA ASN A 19 -3.33 -35.13 -26.05
C ASN A 19 -3.69 -33.71 -25.60
N LEU A 20 -4.89 -33.51 -25.12
CA LEU A 20 -5.31 -32.31 -24.39
C LEU A 20 -4.62 -32.37 -23.03
N SER A 21 -3.57 -31.59 -22.91
CA SER A 21 -2.97 -31.24 -21.62
C SER A 21 -4.07 -30.71 -20.68
N PRO A 22 -4.07 -31.08 -19.39
CA PRO A 22 -5.05 -30.56 -18.44
C PRO A 22 -4.99 -29.03 -18.43
N PRO A 23 -6.15 -28.34 -18.30
CA PRO A 23 -6.19 -26.88 -18.37
C PRO A 23 -5.25 -26.31 -17.31
N GLU A 24 -4.18 -25.65 -17.76
CA GLU A 24 -3.37 -24.80 -16.91
C GLU A 24 -4.33 -23.88 -16.17
N ARG A 25 -4.40 -24.00 -14.84
CA ARG A 25 -5.06 -23.01 -13.98
C ARG A 25 -4.40 -21.68 -14.30
N ARG A 26 -5.06 -20.88 -15.14
CA ARG A 26 -4.64 -19.52 -15.45
C ARG A 26 -4.43 -18.82 -14.10
N ARG A 27 -3.18 -18.55 -13.75
CA ARG A 27 -2.85 -17.72 -12.62
C ARG A 27 -3.47 -16.37 -12.93
N THR A 28 -4.49 -15.97 -12.19
CA THR A 28 -5.04 -14.61 -12.26
C THR A 28 -3.88 -13.66 -12.02
N ALA A 29 -3.51 -12.91 -13.05
CA ALA A 29 -2.56 -11.83 -12.89
C ALA A 29 -3.19 -10.83 -11.88
N ILE A 30 -2.40 -10.37 -10.91
CA ILE A 30 -2.89 -9.44 -9.90
C ILE A 30 -2.60 -8.05 -10.45
N ALA A 31 -3.64 -7.29 -10.77
CA ALA A 31 -3.52 -5.88 -11.09
C ALA A 31 -3.04 -5.08 -9.86
N ILE A 32 -2.35 -3.97 -10.09
CA ILE A 32 -1.74 -3.19 -9.02
C ILE A 32 -2.82 -2.43 -8.24
N PHE A 33 -2.87 -2.64 -6.92
CA PHE A 33 -3.69 -1.83 -6.02
C PHE A 33 -2.84 -0.73 -5.38
N HIS A 34 -3.23 0.54 -5.57
CA HIS A 34 -2.62 1.69 -4.92
C HIS A 34 -3.70 2.73 -4.63
N MET A 35 -3.89 3.10 -3.35
CA MET A 35 -4.92 4.05 -2.92
C MET A 35 -4.48 4.76 -1.63
N PRO A 36 -3.49 5.67 -1.68
CA PRO A 36 -3.14 6.56 -0.58
C PRO A 36 -4.18 7.66 -0.41
N VAL A 37 -4.48 7.97 0.86
CA VAL A 37 -5.38 9.05 1.25
C VAL A 37 -4.57 10.12 1.97
N GLN A 38 -4.70 11.36 1.57
CA GLN A 38 -4.01 12.51 2.15
C GLN A 38 -5.00 13.62 2.50
N ILE A 39 -4.64 14.45 3.49
CA ILE A 39 -5.37 15.68 3.80
C ILE A 39 -4.51 16.88 3.37
N ILE A 40 -5.09 17.74 2.55
CA ILE A 40 -4.51 19.03 2.20
C ILE A 40 -4.81 19.98 3.35
N LYS A 41 -3.74 20.45 4.02
CA LYS A 41 -3.81 21.34 5.19
C LYS A 41 -3.07 22.64 4.95
N ARG A 42 -3.68 23.76 5.34
CA ARG A 42 -3.04 25.08 5.27
C ARG A 42 -1.76 25.15 6.11
N SER A 43 -1.74 24.58 7.31
CA SER A 43 -0.55 24.52 8.19
C SER A 43 0.66 23.78 7.58
N LYS A 44 0.48 23.06 6.47
CA LYS A 44 1.56 22.42 5.71
C LYS A 44 1.97 23.24 4.49
N ALA A 45 1.63 24.53 4.45
CA ALA A 45 1.82 25.41 3.30
C ALA A 45 1.24 24.81 1.99
N LYS A 46 0.08 24.15 2.10
CA LYS A 46 -0.66 23.61 0.96
C LYS A 46 -1.97 24.37 0.78
N SER A 47 -2.31 24.64 -0.47
CA SER A 47 -3.56 25.26 -0.90
C SER A 47 -4.43 24.23 -1.64
N ALA A 48 -5.75 24.31 -1.44
CA ALA A 48 -6.69 23.51 -2.23
C ALA A 48 -6.71 23.96 -3.68
N VAL A 49 -6.68 25.28 -3.94
CA VAL A 49 -6.58 25.87 -5.27
C VAL A 49 -5.30 25.41 -5.97
N GLY A 50 -4.13 25.52 -5.31
CA GLY A 50 -2.86 25.07 -5.88
C GLY A 50 -2.83 23.57 -6.15
N ALA A 51 -3.46 22.78 -5.28
CA ALA A 51 -3.58 21.34 -5.47
C ALA A 51 -4.48 20.99 -6.66
N ALA A 52 -5.63 21.65 -6.82
CA ALA A 52 -6.54 21.46 -7.92
C ALA A 52 -5.93 21.89 -9.27
N ALA A 53 -5.28 23.07 -9.30
CA ALA A 53 -4.54 23.54 -10.46
C ALA A 53 -3.46 22.55 -10.92
N TYR A 54 -2.69 22.00 -9.96
CA TYR A 54 -1.67 21.01 -10.27
C TYR A 54 -2.24 19.73 -10.87
N ARG A 55 -3.38 19.23 -10.34
CA ARG A 55 -3.96 17.96 -10.80
C ARG A 55 -4.62 18.09 -12.16
N SER A 56 -5.36 19.18 -12.36
CA SER A 56 -6.04 19.47 -13.63
C SER A 56 -5.09 19.99 -14.72
N GLY A 57 -3.88 20.44 -14.37
CA GLY A 57 -2.95 21.08 -15.32
C GLY A 57 -3.43 22.45 -15.78
N THR A 58 -4.10 23.21 -14.90
CA THR A 58 -4.68 24.53 -15.21
C THR A 58 -3.95 25.64 -14.48
N LYS A 59 -4.29 26.89 -14.83
CA LYS A 59 -3.87 28.08 -14.13
C LYS A 59 -5.01 28.58 -13.24
N MET A 60 -4.75 28.76 -11.96
CA MET A 60 -5.74 29.23 -10.98
C MET A 60 -5.10 30.21 -10.01
N THR A 61 -5.85 31.24 -9.60
CA THR A 61 -5.42 32.17 -8.55
C THR A 61 -6.15 31.84 -7.26
N ASN A 62 -5.42 31.72 -6.18
CA ASN A 62 -5.96 31.51 -4.84
C ASN A 62 -6.29 32.90 -4.26
N GLU A 63 -7.58 33.17 -4.05
CA GLU A 63 -8.08 34.45 -3.53
C GLU A 63 -7.73 34.67 -2.05
N TRP A 64 -7.44 33.59 -1.30
CA TRP A 64 -7.06 33.68 0.11
C TRP A 64 -5.69 34.34 0.33
N ASP A 65 -4.70 34.05 -0.53
CA ASP A 65 -3.33 34.54 -0.41
C ASP A 65 -2.83 35.31 -1.63
N GLY A 66 -3.67 35.44 -2.68
CA GLY A 66 -3.36 36.13 -3.91
C GLY A 66 -2.38 35.38 -4.84
N LEU A 67 -1.96 34.15 -4.48
CA LEU A 67 -0.99 33.39 -5.25
C LEU A 67 -1.61 32.77 -6.49
N THR A 68 -0.96 32.96 -7.63
CA THR A 68 -1.35 32.30 -8.88
C THR A 68 -0.52 31.04 -9.09
N HIS A 69 -1.21 29.92 -9.25
CA HIS A 69 -0.65 28.60 -9.56
C HIS A 69 -0.84 28.30 -11.03
N ASP A 70 0.26 28.22 -11.79
CA ASP A 70 0.22 27.94 -13.24
C ASP A 70 0.87 26.60 -13.53
N TYR A 71 0.05 25.61 -13.91
CA TYR A 71 0.46 24.27 -14.29
C TYR A 71 0.04 23.90 -15.73
N THR A 72 -0.24 24.90 -16.57
CA THR A 72 -0.64 24.69 -17.97
C THR A 72 0.39 23.92 -18.81
N ARG A 73 1.68 23.95 -18.40
CA ARG A 73 2.76 23.19 -19.03
C ARG A 73 2.82 21.72 -18.58
N LYS A 74 1.98 21.31 -17.61
CA LYS A 74 1.96 19.93 -17.11
C LYS A 74 1.44 18.99 -18.20
N ARG A 75 2.20 17.93 -18.47
CA ARG A 75 1.83 16.88 -19.42
C ARG A 75 1.26 15.66 -18.69
N GLY A 76 0.48 14.86 -19.41
CA GLY A 76 -0.07 13.60 -18.93
C GLY A 76 -1.41 13.72 -18.21
N VAL A 77 -2.03 14.90 -18.14
CA VAL A 77 -3.44 15.04 -17.74
C VAL A 77 -4.29 14.71 -18.97
N VAL A 78 -5.06 13.64 -18.90
CA VAL A 78 -5.84 13.13 -20.04
C VAL A 78 -7.34 13.33 -19.88
N HIS A 79 -7.79 13.60 -18.65
CA HIS A 79 -9.17 13.94 -18.32
C HIS A 79 -9.23 14.72 -17.02
N SER A 80 -10.19 15.64 -16.89
CA SER A 80 -10.43 16.39 -15.65
C SER A 80 -11.90 16.80 -15.59
N GLU A 81 -12.55 16.53 -14.46
CA GLU A 81 -14.00 16.69 -14.29
C GLU A 81 -14.35 16.94 -12.83
N ILE A 82 -15.43 17.68 -12.60
CA ILE A 82 -16.03 17.87 -11.29
C ILE A 82 -17.40 17.18 -11.29
N ILE A 83 -17.66 16.39 -10.25
CA ILE A 83 -18.96 15.76 -10.01
C ILE A 83 -19.51 16.36 -8.71
N LEU A 84 -20.70 16.91 -8.80
CA LEU A 84 -21.37 17.60 -7.70
C LEU A 84 -22.54 16.78 -7.15
N PRO A 85 -22.79 16.82 -5.83
CA PRO A 85 -24.05 16.33 -5.28
C PRO A 85 -25.22 17.23 -5.72
N PRO A 86 -26.46 16.72 -5.75
CA PRO A 86 -27.63 17.42 -6.31
C PRO A 86 -27.92 18.79 -5.69
N HIS A 87 -27.57 18.99 -4.44
CA HIS A 87 -27.78 20.22 -3.67
C HIS A 87 -26.60 21.20 -3.72
N ALA A 88 -25.54 20.87 -4.48
CA ALA A 88 -24.40 21.77 -4.64
C ALA A 88 -24.74 22.91 -5.62
N PRO A 89 -24.24 24.14 -5.37
CA PRO A 89 -24.36 25.23 -6.31
C PRO A 89 -23.80 24.86 -7.69
N PRO A 90 -24.51 25.11 -8.80
CA PRO A 90 -24.05 24.75 -10.13
C PRO A 90 -22.75 25.47 -10.54
N GLU A 91 -22.46 26.63 -9.97
CA GLU A 91 -21.21 27.38 -10.18
C GLU A 91 -19.99 26.61 -9.66
N PHE A 92 -20.14 25.61 -8.81
CA PHE A 92 -19.06 24.75 -8.38
C PHE A 92 -18.57 23.75 -9.46
N GLN A 93 -19.22 23.75 -10.63
CA GLN A 93 -18.65 23.12 -11.82
C GLN A 93 -17.39 23.85 -12.30
N ASP A 94 -17.26 25.15 -12.02
CA ASP A 94 -16.00 25.86 -12.17
C ASP A 94 -15.04 25.55 -11.03
N ARG A 95 -13.90 24.98 -11.39
CA ARG A 95 -12.87 24.52 -10.44
C ARG A 95 -12.32 25.65 -9.58
N SER A 96 -12.14 26.83 -10.16
CA SER A 96 -11.63 28.00 -9.44
C SER A 96 -12.64 28.44 -8.39
N THR A 97 -13.89 28.53 -8.75
CA THR A 97 -15.01 28.90 -7.87
C THR A 97 -15.14 27.91 -6.70
N LEU A 98 -15.16 26.62 -6.99
CA LEU A 98 -15.26 25.58 -5.95
C LEU A 98 -14.12 25.70 -4.92
N TRP A 99 -12.86 25.68 -5.37
CA TRP A 99 -11.74 25.60 -4.45
C TRP A 99 -11.42 26.93 -3.76
N ASN A 100 -11.70 28.07 -4.39
CA ASN A 100 -11.64 29.36 -3.70
C ASN A 100 -12.73 29.48 -2.63
N SER A 101 -13.95 29.01 -2.90
CA SER A 101 -15.01 28.95 -1.89
C SER A 101 -14.60 28.10 -0.67
N VAL A 102 -13.90 26.97 -0.88
CA VAL A 102 -13.35 26.15 0.22
C VAL A 102 -12.25 26.90 0.98
N GLU A 103 -11.31 27.56 0.30
CA GLU A 103 -10.26 28.36 0.96
C GLU A 103 -10.86 29.47 1.81
N MET A 104 -11.88 30.17 1.33
CA MET A 104 -12.50 31.30 2.01
C MET A 104 -13.34 30.90 3.22
N VAL A 105 -14.03 29.74 3.18
CA VAL A 105 -14.82 29.28 4.32
C VAL A 105 -13.97 28.70 5.45
N GLU A 106 -12.77 28.20 5.15
CA GLU A 106 -11.83 27.61 6.10
C GLU A 106 -10.86 28.65 6.66
N LYS A 107 -11.27 29.36 7.74
CA LYS A 107 -10.57 30.54 8.24
C LYS A 107 -9.37 30.25 9.14
N THR A 108 -9.22 29.00 9.67
CA THR A 108 -8.16 28.71 10.65
C THR A 108 -6.83 28.41 9.97
N HIS A 109 -5.72 28.74 10.64
CA HIS A 109 -4.37 28.47 10.17
C HIS A 109 -4.08 26.97 9.95
N ASP A 110 -4.68 26.11 10.76
CA ASP A 110 -4.52 24.65 10.68
C ASP A 110 -5.64 23.96 9.88
N ALA A 111 -6.43 24.73 9.12
CA ALA A 111 -7.57 24.24 8.37
C ALA A 111 -7.21 23.05 7.49
N GLN A 112 -8.03 22.04 7.57
CA GLN A 112 -8.10 20.98 6.57
C GLN A 112 -8.96 21.49 5.41
N LEU A 113 -8.37 21.58 4.22
CA LEU A 113 -9.00 22.19 3.04
C LEU A 113 -9.68 21.13 2.17
N ALA A 114 -8.99 20.04 1.90
CA ALA A 114 -9.50 18.96 1.05
C ALA A 114 -8.93 17.61 1.47
N ARG A 115 -9.62 16.53 1.11
CA ARG A 115 -9.08 15.17 1.10
C ARG A 115 -8.69 14.84 -0.33
N GLU A 116 -7.50 14.31 -0.49
CA GLU A 116 -7.00 13.81 -1.76
C GLU A 116 -6.82 12.30 -1.69
N ILE A 117 -7.26 11.61 -2.73
CA ILE A 117 -7.05 10.18 -2.91
C ILE A 117 -6.44 9.99 -4.30
N GLU A 118 -5.29 9.33 -4.37
CA GLU A 118 -4.68 8.89 -5.62
C GLU A 118 -4.99 7.41 -5.81
N ILE A 119 -5.49 7.03 -6.99
CA ILE A 119 -5.95 5.67 -7.23
C ILE A 119 -5.42 5.17 -8.57
N SER A 120 -4.71 4.03 -8.56
CA SER A 120 -4.26 3.38 -9.79
C SER A 120 -5.44 2.78 -10.56
N LEU A 121 -5.45 3.00 -11.87
CA LEU A 121 -6.40 2.41 -12.78
C LEU A 121 -5.84 1.12 -13.40
N PRO A 122 -6.65 0.07 -13.58
CA PRO A 122 -6.21 -1.12 -14.30
C PRO A 122 -5.77 -0.78 -15.73
N VAL A 123 -4.54 -1.16 -16.08
CA VAL A 123 -3.98 -0.97 -17.43
C VAL A 123 -4.66 -1.85 -18.47
N GLU A 124 -5.33 -2.88 -18.03
CA GLU A 124 -6.07 -3.87 -18.82
C GLU A 124 -7.37 -3.28 -19.41
N LEU A 125 -7.85 -2.17 -18.83
CA LEU A 125 -9.01 -1.43 -19.29
C LEU A 125 -8.61 -0.33 -20.28
N ASN A 126 -9.42 -0.13 -21.31
CA ASN A 126 -9.23 1.01 -22.20
C ASN A 126 -9.64 2.34 -21.53
N ARG A 127 -9.36 3.46 -22.17
CA ARG A 127 -9.57 4.80 -21.59
C ARG A 127 -11.04 5.08 -21.22
N GLU A 128 -11.97 4.65 -22.03
CA GLU A 128 -13.39 4.86 -21.78
C GLU A 128 -13.88 4.01 -20.60
N GLU A 129 -13.41 2.77 -20.52
CA GLU A 129 -13.69 1.87 -19.41
C GLU A 129 -13.09 2.40 -18.10
N GLN A 130 -11.85 2.92 -18.13
CA GLN A 130 -11.20 3.56 -16.99
C GLN A 130 -11.98 4.80 -16.52
N LEU A 131 -12.47 5.62 -17.45
CA LEU A 131 -13.25 6.81 -17.12
C LEU A 131 -14.61 6.44 -16.52
N ARG A 132 -15.34 5.48 -17.11
CA ARG A 132 -16.61 4.98 -16.54
C ARG A 132 -16.40 4.42 -15.14
N LEU A 133 -15.37 3.62 -14.95
CA LEU A 133 -15.01 3.05 -13.65
C LEU A 133 -14.76 4.15 -12.61
N ALA A 134 -13.95 5.15 -12.94
CA ALA A 134 -13.64 6.26 -12.03
C ALA A 134 -14.90 7.06 -11.67
N ARG A 135 -15.73 7.43 -12.67
CA ARG A 135 -16.99 8.16 -12.46
C ARG A 135 -17.96 7.40 -11.55
N SER A 136 -18.23 6.13 -11.86
CA SER A 136 -19.14 5.33 -11.05
C SER A 136 -18.67 5.21 -9.61
N PHE A 137 -17.39 4.90 -9.40
CA PHE A 137 -16.83 4.80 -8.05
C PHE A 137 -16.93 6.13 -7.28
N ILE A 138 -16.57 7.24 -7.91
CA ILE A 138 -16.59 8.57 -7.28
C ILE A 138 -18.03 8.98 -6.96
N SER A 139 -18.96 8.81 -7.89
CA SER A 139 -20.37 9.18 -7.73
C SER A 139 -21.01 8.42 -6.60
N ASP A 140 -20.86 7.09 -6.57
CA ASP A 140 -21.55 6.23 -5.60
C ASP A 140 -20.89 6.27 -4.22
N THR A 141 -19.57 6.52 -4.15
CA THR A 141 -18.84 6.46 -2.89
C THR A 141 -18.73 7.81 -2.18
N PHE A 142 -18.54 8.89 -2.92
CA PHE A 142 -18.23 10.20 -2.35
C PHE A 142 -19.33 11.23 -2.62
N VAL A 143 -19.82 11.30 -3.86
CA VAL A 143 -20.82 12.30 -4.23
C VAL A 143 -22.17 11.94 -3.63
N ALA A 144 -22.55 10.67 -3.61
CA ALA A 144 -23.77 10.19 -2.94
C ALA A 144 -23.73 10.46 -1.42
N ALA A 145 -22.54 10.54 -0.81
CA ALA A 145 -22.36 10.95 0.58
C ALA A 145 -22.39 12.47 0.79
N GLY A 146 -22.57 13.27 -0.29
CA GLY A 146 -22.70 14.73 -0.24
C GLY A 146 -21.39 15.50 -0.43
N MET A 147 -20.30 14.86 -0.83
CA MET A 147 -19.02 15.52 -1.13
C MET A 147 -19.02 16.04 -2.57
N CYS A 148 -18.50 17.25 -2.81
CA CYS A 148 -18.06 17.64 -4.14
C CYS A 148 -16.75 16.92 -4.46
N ALA A 149 -16.66 16.36 -5.66
CA ALA A 149 -15.51 15.59 -6.11
C ALA A 149 -14.92 16.22 -7.39
N ASP A 150 -13.65 16.60 -7.32
CA ASP A 150 -12.87 17.09 -8.45
C ASP A 150 -11.79 16.07 -8.78
N PHE A 151 -11.88 15.40 -9.92
CA PHE A 151 -10.93 14.36 -10.28
C PHE A 151 -10.23 14.60 -11.61
N SER A 152 -9.01 14.12 -11.71
CA SER A 152 -8.22 14.18 -12.93
C SER A 152 -7.51 12.86 -13.17
N ILE A 153 -7.60 12.34 -14.40
CA ILE A 153 -6.89 11.13 -14.82
C ILE A 153 -5.55 11.53 -15.41
N HIS A 154 -4.50 10.90 -14.90
CA HIS A 154 -3.14 11.07 -15.36
C HIS A 154 -2.63 9.80 -16.04
N ASP A 155 -2.05 9.97 -17.22
CA ASP A 155 -1.40 8.91 -17.97
C ASP A 155 -0.24 9.47 -18.79
N LYS A 156 0.97 9.11 -18.41
CA LYS A 156 2.21 9.44 -19.13
C LYS A 156 2.63 8.35 -20.11
N LYS A 157 1.76 7.36 -20.34
CA LYS A 157 2.07 6.15 -21.13
C LYS A 157 3.27 5.37 -20.56
N ASP A 158 3.48 5.44 -19.26
CA ASP A 158 4.54 4.73 -18.54
C ASP A 158 4.06 3.47 -17.82
N GLY A 159 2.84 2.99 -18.16
CA GLY A 159 2.24 1.80 -17.60
C GLY A 159 1.61 2.00 -16.21
N ASN A 160 1.41 3.25 -15.78
CA ASN A 160 0.79 3.59 -14.51
C ASN A 160 -0.33 4.63 -14.66
N PRO A 161 -1.42 4.34 -15.40
CA PRO A 161 -2.58 5.20 -15.41
C PRO A 161 -3.19 5.28 -14.02
N HIS A 162 -3.48 6.49 -13.55
CA HIS A 162 -4.06 6.73 -12.23
C HIS A 162 -4.93 7.98 -12.25
N PHE A 163 -5.82 8.10 -11.28
CA PHE A 163 -6.55 9.35 -11.09
C PHE A 163 -6.34 9.88 -9.67
N HIS A 164 -6.39 11.17 -9.57
CA HIS A 164 -6.48 11.90 -8.32
C HIS A 164 -7.90 12.41 -8.17
N VAL A 165 -8.50 12.21 -7.02
CA VAL A 165 -9.76 12.85 -6.66
C VAL A 165 -9.54 13.73 -5.43
N MET A 166 -9.94 14.98 -5.54
CA MET A 166 -10.02 15.93 -4.44
C MET A 166 -11.46 16.02 -3.99
N LEU A 167 -11.69 15.84 -2.70
CA LEU A 167 -12.99 15.81 -2.06
C LEU A 167 -13.12 16.95 -1.05
N THR A 168 -14.27 17.60 -1.02
CA THR A 168 -14.58 18.54 0.03
C THR A 168 -14.72 17.80 1.38
N ILE A 169 -14.35 18.45 2.46
CA ILE A 169 -14.44 17.91 3.84
C ILE A 169 -15.37 18.72 4.72
N ARG A 170 -16.06 19.68 4.15
CA ARG A 170 -17.14 20.43 4.74
C ARG A 170 -18.42 20.09 4.00
N PRO A 171 -19.50 19.70 4.68
CA PRO A 171 -20.76 19.40 4.02
C PRO A 171 -21.40 20.67 3.47
N LEU A 172 -22.18 20.51 2.42
CA LEU A 172 -23.12 21.52 1.96
C LEU A 172 -24.50 21.24 2.61
N LYS A 173 -25.22 22.29 2.88
CA LYS A 173 -26.62 22.20 3.30
C LYS A 173 -27.52 22.04 2.05
N GLU A 174 -28.79 21.75 2.25
CA GLU A 174 -29.77 21.64 1.16
C GLU A 174 -29.92 22.94 0.36
N ASP A 175 -29.67 24.11 0.96
CA ASP A 175 -29.66 25.42 0.32
C ASP A 175 -28.37 25.75 -0.45
N GLY A 176 -27.43 24.80 -0.56
CA GLY A 176 -26.15 24.96 -1.24
C GLY A 176 -25.09 25.71 -0.43
N GLN A 177 -25.40 26.20 0.75
CA GLN A 177 -24.43 26.88 1.61
C GLN A 177 -23.53 25.88 2.37
N TRP A 178 -22.30 26.31 2.68
CA TRP A 178 -21.40 25.51 3.51
C TRP A 178 -21.97 25.28 4.91
N GLY A 179 -22.12 24.04 5.30
CA GLY A 179 -22.47 23.61 6.65
C GLY A 179 -21.28 23.66 7.62
N ALA A 180 -21.49 23.31 8.86
CA ALA A 180 -20.45 23.18 9.87
C ALA A 180 -19.79 21.78 9.77
N LYS A 181 -18.46 21.67 9.94
CA LYS A 181 -17.78 20.36 10.04
C LYS A 181 -18.04 19.65 11.35
N CYS A 182 -18.32 20.41 12.40
CA CYS A 182 -18.61 19.91 13.72
C CYS A 182 -19.54 20.86 14.45
N ARG A 183 -20.23 20.31 15.42
CA ARG A 183 -21.08 21.04 16.36
C ARG A 183 -20.64 20.77 17.79
N LYS A 184 -21.09 21.59 18.69
CA LYS A 184 -20.90 21.44 20.13
C LYS A 184 -21.97 20.50 20.66
N GLY A 185 -21.58 19.27 21.03
CA GLY A 185 -22.39 18.34 21.79
C GLY A 185 -22.26 18.62 23.29
N TYR A 186 -23.28 18.26 24.07
CA TYR A 186 -23.29 18.38 25.52
C TYR A 186 -23.39 17.00 26.16
N GLU A 187 -22.63 16.79 27.24
CA GLU A 187 -22.81 15.61 28.08
C GLU A 187 -24.11 15.73 28.83
N LEU A 188 -24.93 14.67 28.77
CA LEU A 188 -26.23 14.60 29.46
C LEU A 188 -26.13 13.64 30.65
N ASP A 189 -26.84 13.94 31.70
CA ASP A 189 -27.04 13.04 32.84
C ASP A 189 -28.08 11.94 32.52
N LYS A 190 -28.36 11.09 33.50
CA LYS A 190 -29.35 9.98 33.36
C LYS A 190 -30.76 10.46 33.06
N ASN A 191 -31.06 11.74 33.32
CA ASN A 191 -32.35 12.38 33.12
C ASN A 191 -32.39 13.22 31.83
N GLY A 192 -31.34 13.19 30.99
CA GLY A 192 -31.25 13.97 29.78
C GLY A 192 -30.88 15.45 29.99
N GLN A 193 -30.46 15.86 31.20
CA GLN A 193 -30.05 17.21 31.49
C GLN A 193 -28.56 17.43 31.28
N ARG A 194 -28.18 18.64 30.86
CA ARG A 194 -26.79 18.97 30.63
C ARG A 194 -25.97 18.97 31.93
N ILE A 195 -24.83 18.34 31.94
CA ILE A 195 -23.93 18.26 33.10
C ILE A 195 -23.15 19.57 33.25
N PRO A 196 -23.19 20.25 34.43
CA PRO A 196 -22.40 21.43 34.68
C PRO A 196 -20.86 21.14 34.63
N ASN A 197 -20.08 22.07 34.12
CA ASN A 197 -18.61 21.93 34.05
C ASN A 197 -17.86 22.52 35.28
N GLY A 198 -18.58 23.00 36.29
CA GLY A 198 -18.00 23.61 37.48
C GLY A 198 -17.40 25.02 37.29
N LYS A 199 -17.49 25.59 36.08
CA LYS A 199 -16.97 26.93 35.72
C LYS A 199 -18.07 27.86 35.18
N GLY A 200 -19.32 27.64 35.57
CA GLY A 200 -20.48 28.42 35.11
C GLY A 200 -21.01 28.03 33.72
N GLY A 201 -20.58 26.90 33.17
CA GLY A 201 -21.00 26.40 31.87
C GLY A 201 -21.34 24.91 31.94
N TRP A 202 -21.50 24.28 30.76
CA TRP A 202 -21.88 22.90 30.61
C TRP A 202 -20.69 22.07 30.09
N LYS A 203 -20.58 20.81 30.53
CA LYS A 203 -19.64 19.86 29.90
C LYS A 203 -20.04 19.64 28.46
N SER A 204 -19.08 19.75 27.57
CA SER A 204 -19.33 19.65 26.14
C SER A 204 -18.17 18.96 25.45
N HIS A 205 -18.49 18.28 24.36
CA HIS A 205 -17.56 17.66 23.44
C HIS A 205 -17.83 18.13 22.02
N ARG A 206 -16.86 17.89 21.14
CA ARG A 206 -17.00 18.12 19.72
C ARG A 206 -17.68 16.93 19.08
N GLU A 207 -18.76 17.16 18.33
CA GLU A 207 -19.39 16.17 17.46
C GLU A 207 -19.13 16.53 16.00
N ASP A 208 -18.62 15.60 15.22
CA ASP A 208 -18.51 15.78 13.77
C ASP A 208 -19.91 15.68 13.15
N THR A 209 -20.23 16.54 12.17
CA THR A 209 -21.54 16.61 11.52
C THR A 209 -21.72 15.55 10.44
N THR A 210 -20.61 14.92 10.03
CA THR A 210 -20.57 13.83 9.06
C THR A 210 -19.62 12.75 9.57
N ASP A 211 -19.79 11.53 9.08
CA ASP A 211 -18.89 10.40 9.36
C ASP A 211 -17.63 10.39 8.47
N TRP A 212 -17.45 11.40 7.63
CA TRP A 212 -16.39 11.42 6.60
C TRP A 212 -14.98 11.27 7.15
N ASN A 213 -14.76 11.62 8.42
CA ASN A 213 -13.47 11.51 9.10
C ASN A 213 -13.29 10.21 9.89
N ASP A 214 -14.25 9.30 9.87
CA ASP A 214 -14.16 8.03 10.57
C ASP A 214 -12.98 7.21 10.09
N LYS A 215 -12.23 6.66 11.03
CA LYS A 215 -11.01 5.87 10.75
C LYS A 215 -11.29 4.65 9.88
N GLY A 216 -12.49 4.08 9.95
CA GLY A 216 -12.92 2.94 9.17
C GLY A 216 -13.19 3.24 7.69
N ASN A 217 -13.42 4.50 7.33
CA ASN A 217 -13.81 4.86 5.97
C ASN A 217 -12.73 4.55 4.93
N VAL A 218 -11.45 4.71 5.27
CA VAL A 218 -10.36 4.37 4.35
C VAL A 218 -10.39 2.90 3.94
N GLU A 219 -10.68 1.99 4.87
CA GLU A 219 -10.80 0.56 4.56
C GLU A 219 -12.08 0.27 3.75
N LYS A 220 -13.22 0.92 4.08
CA LYS A 220 -14.45 0.83 3.30
C LYS A 220 -14.23 1.28 1.85
N TRP A 221 -13.59 2.42 1.63
CA TRP A 221 -13.30 2.94 0.29
C TRP A 221 -12.35 2.04 -0.50
N ARG A 222 -11.33 1.46 0.16
CA ARG A 222 -10.42 0.49 -0.47
C ARG A 222 -11.14 -0.79 -0.88
N THR A 223 -12.02 -1.29 -0.02
CA THR A 223 -12.88 -2.44 -0.32
C THR A 223 -13.81 -2.16 -1.50
N ALA A 224 -14.47 -1.00 -1.47
CA ALA A 224 -15.35 -0.56 -2.54
C ALA A 224 -14.59 -0.44 -3.87
N TRP A 225 -13.43 0.25 -3.88
CA TRP A 225 -12.61 0.37 -5.08
C TRP A 225 -12.25 -0.98 -5.69
N ALA A 226 -11.79 -1.93 -4.85
CA ALA A 226 -11.46 -3.27 -5.33
C ALA A 226 -12.68 -3.96 -5.96
N ALA A 227 -13.88 -3.80 -5.39
CA ALA A 227 -15.11 -4.36 -5.93
C ALA A 227 -15.50 -3.72 -7.27
N TYR A 228 -15.41 -2.38 -7.39
CA TYR A 228 -15.70 -1.66 -8.64
C TYR A 228 -14.74 -2.04 -9.76
N ALA A 229 -13.43 -2.03 -9.46
CA ALA A 229 -12.41 -2.40 -10.43
C ALA A 229 -12.54 -3.84 -10.91
N ASN A 230 -12.84 -4.78 -10.01
CA ASN A 230 -13.03 -6.18 -10.35
C ASN A 230 -14.28 -6.41 -11.22
N ARG A 231 -15.37 -5.71 -10.95
CA ARG A 231 -16.57 -5.75 -11.82
C ARG A 231 -16.27 -5.19 -13.22
N ALA A 232 -15.51 -4.09 -13.30
CA ALA A 232 -15.14 -3.51 -14.58
C ALA A 232 -14.21 -4.44 -15.39
N LEU A 233 -13.23 -5.07 -14.74
CA LEU A 233 -12.34 -6.06 -15.35
C LEU A 233 -13.13 -7.28 -15.85
N GLU A 234 -14.08 -7.76 -15.06
CA GLU A 234 -14.94 -8.88 -15.45
C GLU A 234 -15.82 -8.55 -16.65
N ALA A 235 -16.48 -7.38 -16.63
CA ALA A 235 -17.28 -6.89 -17.75
C ALA A 235 -16.47 -6.72 -19.04
N ALA A 236 -15.18 -6.38 -18.93
CA ALA A 236 -14.23 -6.32 -20.04
C ALA A 236 -13.62 -7.67 -20.43
N GLY A 237 -14.06 -8.78 -19.82
CA GLY A 237 -13.52 -10.11 -20.07
C GLY A 237 -12.08 -10.31 -19.64
N ARG A 238 -11.57 -9.50 -18.70
CA ARG A 238 -10.19 -9.57 -18.20
C ARG A 238 -10.09 -10.54 -17.03
N PRO A 239 -9.07 -11.41 -16.99
CA PRO A 239 -8.85 -12.36 -15.90
C PRO A 239 -8.19 -11.74 -14.65
N GLU A 240 -7.59 -10.54 -14.80
CA GLU A 240 -6.92 -9.84 -13.73
C GLU A 240 -7.91 -9.43 -12.62
N ARG A 241 -7.44 -9.43 -11.36
CA ARG A 241 -8.25 -9.01 -10.21
C ARG A 241 -7.40 -8.16 -9.27
N ILE A 242 -8.04 -7.23 -8.58
CA ILE A 242 -7.45 -6.37 -7.56
C ILE A 242 -7.87 -6.86 -6.18
N ASP A 243 -6.94 -6.88 -5.25
CA ASP A 243 -7.22 -7.10 -3.83
C ASP A 243 -6.54 -6.00 -3.00
N HIS A 244 -7.33 -5.26 -2.23
CA HIS A 244 -6.84 -4.15 -1.40
C HIS A 244 -6.12 -4.60 -0.12
N ARG A 245 -6.28 -5.88 0.26
CA ARG A 245 -5.68 -6.43 1.47
C ARG A 245 -4.18 -6.62 1.31
N SER A 246 -3.44 -6.60 2.41
CA SER A 246 -2.03 -6.97 2.40
C SER A 246 -1.87 -8.43 1.95
N TYR A 247 -0.72 -8.78 1.38
CA TYR A 247 -0.43 -10.18 1.00
C TYR A 247 -0.64 -11.16 2.16
N GLU A 248 -0.32 -10.74 3.39
CA GLU A 248 -0.58 -11.51 4.61
C GLU A 248 -2.07 -11.80 4.81
N ARG A 249 -2.93 -10.77 4.71
CA ARG A 249 -4.40 -10.91 4.81
C ARG A 249 -5.00 -11.71 3.64
N GLN A 250 -4.32 -11.75 2.50
CA GLN A 250 -4.68 -12.56 1.34
C GLN A 250 -4.20 -14.02 1.45
N GLY A 251 -3.39 -14.35 2.45
CA GLY A 251 -2.72 -15.65 2.55
C GLY A 251 -1.66 -15.87 1.46
N ILE A 252 -1.16 -14.81 0.85
CA ILE A 252 -0.14 -14.86 -0.19
C ILE A 252 1.23 -14.71 0.46
N ASP A 253 2.02 -15.75 0.35
CA ASP A 253 3.41 -15.79 0.80
C ASP A 253 4.35 -15.01 -0.14
N LYS A 254 4.21 -13.69 -0.14
CA LYS A 254 5.12 -12.79 -0.84
C LYS A 254 5.50 -11.61 0.05
N ILE A 255 6.75 -11.19 -0.06
CA ILE A 255 7.21 -9.94 0.52
C ILE A 255 6.73 -8.80 -0.39
N PRO A 256 5.99 -7.82 0.13
CA PRO A 256 5.63 -6.65 -0.65
C PRO A 256 6.87 -5.79 -0.93
N SER A 257 6.98 -5.26 -2.15
CA SER A 257 7.99 -4.26 -2.46
C SER A 257 7.71 -2.95 -1.70
N ILE A 258 8.77 -2.17 -1.46
CA ILE A 258 8.64 -0.85 -0.85
C ILE A 258 8.44 0.21 -1.93
N HIS A 259 7.66 1.23 -1.61
CA HIS A 259 7.45 2.36 -2.52
C HIS A 259 8.74 3.18 -2.67
N LEU A 260 9.22 3.31 -3.90
CA LEU A 260 10.48 4.04 -4.20
C LEU A 260 10.34 5.54 -3.95
N GLY A 261 9.19 6.12 -4.27
CA GLY A 261 8.98 7.55 -4.36
C GLY A 261 9.56 8.15 -5.65
N VAL A 262 9.21 9.41 -5.93
CA VAL A 262 9.50 10.06 -7.23
C VAL A 262 11.01 10.13 -7.51
N ALA A 263 11.79 10.60 -6.54
CA ALA A 263 13.24 10.78 -6.72
C ALA A 263 13.96 9.45 -7.00
N ALA A 264 13.73 8.42 -6.15
CA ALA A 264 14.36 7.12 -6.33
C ALA A 264 13.89 6.44 -7.64
N SER A 265 12.60 6.56 -7.99
CA SER A 265 12.09 6.03 -9.27
C SER A 265 12.76 6.67 -10.49
N GLN A 266 12.99 7.98 -10.45
CA GLN A 266 13.69 8.69 -11.54
C GLN A 266 15.16 8.28 -11.63
N MET A 267 15.85 8.10 -10.49
CA MET A 267 17.23 7.64 -10.45
C MET A 267 17.35 6.21 -11.00
N GLU A 268 16.49 5.30 -10.57
CA GLU A 268 16.45 3.91 -11.05
C GLU A 268 16.17 3.82 -12.55
N ARG A 269 15.26 4.65 -13.08
CA ARG A 269 15.00 4.74 -14.53
C ARG A 269 16.22 5.22 -15.34
N LYS A 270 17.11 6.03 -14.73
CA LYS A 270 18.38 6.48 -15.31
C LYS A 270 19.52 5.48 -15.08
N GLY A 271 19.26 4.31 -14.53
CA GLY A 271 20.26 3.30 -14.23
C GLY A 271 21.08 3.58 -12.96
N ILE A 272 20.71 4.60 -12.17
CA ILE A 272 21.36 4.95 -10.92
C ILE A 272 20.74 4.14 -9.80
N ALA A 273 21.52 3.20 -9.22
CA ALA A 273 21.05 2.36 -8.13
C ALA A 273 20.76 3.19 -6.88
N THR A 274 19.58 2.96 -6.25
CA THR A 274 19.19 3.59 -5.01
C THR A 274 19.08 2.56 -3.88
N GLU A 275 19.18 3.00 -2.63
CA GLU A 275 18.99 2.12 -1.46
C GLU A 275 17.64 1.38 -1.53
N LYS A 276 16.55 2.12 -1.81
CA LYS A 276 15.22 1.54 -1.96
C LYS A 276 15.10 0.60 -3.15
N GLY A 277 15.76 0.91 -4.26
CA GLY A 277 15.83 0.05 -5.43
C GLY A 277 16.59 -1.24 -5.12
N ASN A 278 17.69 -1.16 -4.38
CA ASN A 278 18.44 -2.33 -3.91
C ASN A 278 17.59 -3.23 -3.01
N ILE A 279 16.83 -2.64 -2.08
CA ILE A 279 15.90 -3.38 -1.23
C ILE A 279 14.83 -4.09 -2.08
N ASN A 280 14.26 -3.41 -3.08
CA ASN A 280 13.27 -4.05 -3.97
C ASN A 280 13.89 -5.16 -4.83
N ARG A 281 15.12 -5.00 -5.31
CA ARG A 281 15.85 -6.07 -5.99
C ARG A 281 16.07 -7.28 -5.08
N GLN A 282 16.45 -7.03 -3.82
CA GLN A 282 16.58 -8.10 -2.82
C GLN A 282 15.23 -8.79 -2.57
N ILE A 283 14.15 -8.03 -2.36
CA ILE A 283 12.80 -8.57 -2.20
C ILE A 283 12.39 -9.43 -3.41
N ALA A 284 12.69 -8.98 -4.62
CA ALA A 284 12.39 -9.74 -5.83
C ALA A 284 13.17 -11.07 -5.88
N ALA A 285 14.46 -11.04 -5.51
CA ALA A 285 15.29 -12.24 -5.41
C ALA A 285 14.77 -13.20 -4.32
N ASP A 286 14.40 -12.69 -3.16
CA ASP A 286 13.83 -13.47 -2.06
C ASP A 286 12.50 -14.12 -2.45
N ASN A 287 11.61 -13.36 -3.12
CA ASN A 287 10.35 -13.91 -3.63
C ASN A 287 10.55 -14.99 -4.71
N LYS A 288 11.57 -14.83 -5.57
CA LYS A 288 11.95 -15.84 -6.57
C LYS A 288 12.46 -17.10 -5.88
N LEU A 289 13.36 -16.95 -4.90
CA LEU A 289 13.90 -18.06 -4.12
C LEU A 289 12.77 -18.82 -3.40
N LEU A 290 11.80 -18.10 -2.79
CA LEU A 290 10.62 -18.68 -2.18
C LEU A 290 9.82 -19.56 -3.14
N LYS A 291 9.58 -19.06 -4.36
CA LYS A 291 8.87 -19.81 -5.39
C LYS A 291 9.64 -21.06 -5.80
N GLU A 292 10.97 -20.96 -5.95
CA GLU A 292 11.84 -22.08 -6.28
C GLU A 292 11.89 -23.14 -5.16
N ILE A 293 11.98 -22.70 -3.89
CA ILE A 293 11.94 -23.59 -2.73
C ILE A 293 10.61 -24.32 -2.66
N LYS A 294 9.47 -23.63 -2.83
CA LYS A 294 8.15 -24.26 -2.89
C LYS A 294 8.02 -25.29 -4.02
N ALA A 295 8.53 -24.94 -5.20
CA ALA A 295 8.55 -25.89 -6.34
C ALA A 295 9.46 -27.10 -6.09
N ARG A 296 10.55 -26.91 -5.31
CA ARG A 296 11.45 -28.01 -4.89
C ARG A 296 10.80 -28.91 -3.84
N ILE A 297 10.18 -28.31 -2.82
CA ILE A 297 9.45 -29.05 -1.80
C ILE A 297 8.34 -29.88 -2.42
N ALA A 298 7.56 -29.31 -3.36
CA ALA A 298 6.53 -30.03 -4.09
C ALA A 298 7.10 -31.21 -4.93
N ARG A 299 8.31 -31.07 -5.49
CA ARG A 299 9.01 -32.16 -6.21
C ARG A 299 9.58 -33.22 -5.27
N LEU A 300 10.12 -32.83 -4.13
CA LEU A 300 10.57 -33.73 -3.05
C LEU A 300 9.47 -34.65 -2.58
N TYR A 301 8.34 -34.05 -2.33
CA TYR A 301 7.13 -34.69 -1.86
C TYR A 301 6.65 -35.83 -2.77
N LYS A 302 6.68 -35.63 -4.09
CA LYS A 302 6.28 -36.62 -5.08
C LYS A 302 7.29 -37.78 -5.17
N TRP A 303 8.60 -37.50 -5.08
CA TRP A 303 9.64 -38.52 -5.16
C TRP A 303 9.66 -39.45 -3.95
N THR A 304 9.49 -38.93 -2.71
CA THR A 304 9.48 -39.75 -1.50
C THR A 304 8.28 -40.71 -1.48
N LYS A 305 7.13 -40.30 -2.02
CA LYS A 305 5.94 -41.14 -2.15
C LYS A 305 6.17 -42.36 -3.08
N GLU A 306 7.05 -42.23 -4.06
CA GLU A 306 7.28 -43.26 -5.09
C GLU A 306 8.41 -44.24 -4.74
N GLN A 307 9.31 -43.89 -3.77
CA GLN A 307 10.55 -44.65 -3.53
C GLN A 307 10.64 -45.38 -2.19
N VAL A 308 9.76 -45.15 -1.25
CA VAL A 308 9.88 -45.74 0.11
C VAL A 308 8.58 -46.46 0.46
N GLY A 309 8.69 -47.76 0.67
CA GLY A 309 7.61 -48.58 1.21
C GLY A 309 7.13 -48.08 2.55
N LYS A 310 5.85 -48.30 2.89
CA LYS A 310 5.20 -47.78 4.11
C LYS A 310 6.05 -48.07 5.35
N PRO A 311 6.42 -47.06 6.16
CA PRO A 311 7.11 -47.27 7.42
C PRO A 311 6.14 -47.92 8.42
N GLU A 312 6.64 -48.91 9.16
CA GLU A 312 5.91 -49.50 10.26
C GLU A 312 5.88 -48.50 11.44
N GLY A 313 4.68 -48.11 11.83
CA GLY A 313 4.43 -47.22 12.99
C GLY A 313 3.61 -45.96 12.64
N LYS A 314 2.27 -46.06 12.73
CA LYS A 314 1.33 -45.00 12.34
C LYS A 314 1.29 -43.76 13.24
N ASP A 315 1.94 -43.77 14.42
CA ASP A 315 1.73 -42.77 15.45
C ASP A 315 2.84 -41.72 15.58
N SER A 316 3.90 -41.81 14.79
CA SER A 316 4.97 -40.80 14.80
C SER A 316 4.68 -39.66 13.83
N ILE A 317 4.77 -38.40 14.32
CA ILE A 317 4.74 -37.22 13.46
C ILE A 317 5.74 -37.32 12.31
N MET A 318 6.84 -38.03 12.55
CA MET A 318 7.88 -38.31 11.54
C MET A 318 7.36 -39.25 10.45
N ALA A 319 6.55 -40.27 10.80
CA ALA A 319 5.92 -41.16 9.81
C ALA A 319 4.83 -40.43 9.02
N GLN A 320 4.00 -39.62 9.69
CA GLN A 320 2.96 -38.82 9.03
C GLN A 320 3.53 -37.74 8.11
N LEU A 321 4.58 -37.03 8.55
CA LEU A 321 5.28 -36.05 7.71
C LEU A 321 6.05 -36.71 6.56
N TYR A 322 6.54 -37.92 6.78
CA TYR A 322 7.21 -38.71 5.78
C TYR A 322 6.21 -39.22 4.73
N GLU A 323 5.04 -39.76 5.14
CA GLU A 323 3.95 -40.12 4.24
C GLU A 323 3.40 -38.91 3.49
N ALA A 324 3.27 -37.79 4.17
CA ALA A 324 2.85 -36.54 3.58
C ALA A 324 3.88 -35.98 2.60
N GLN A 325 5.17 -36.08 2.89
CA GLN A 325 6.24 -35.81 1.93
C GLN A 325 6.23 -36.79 0.77
N LEU A 326 5.80 -38.01 0.95
CA LEU A 326 5.64 -38.99 -0.12
C LEU A 326 4.52 -38.66 -1.10
N SER A 327 3.49 -37.90 -0.68
CA SER A 327 2.28 -37.64 -1.49
C SER A 327 2.40 -36.53 -2.53
N THR A 328 3.49 -35.76 -2.61
CA THR A 328 3.60 -34.60 -3.53
C THR A 328 4.97 -34.49 -4.22
N GLY A 329 5.19 -35.09 -5.37
CA GLY A 329 6.39 -34.82 -6.14
C GLY A 329 6.62 -35.70 -7.36
N ASN A 330 7.35 -35.31 -8.38
CA ASN A 330 7.69 -36.09 -9.58
C ASN A 330 9.21 -36.39 -9.66
N PRO A 331 9.61 -37.62 -10.09
CA PRO A 331 10.96 -38.06 -9.88
C PRO A 331 11.69 -38.50 -11.14
N ASP A 332 12.39 -37.65 -11.85
CA ASP A 332 13.24 -38.15 -12.95
C ASP A 332 14.62 -37.49 -13.10
N SER A 333 15.38 -37.32 -12.03
CA SER A 333 16.82 -37.20 -12.19
C SER A 333 17.60 -37.66 -10.93
N ARG A 334 18.68 -38.39 -11.12
CA ARG A 334 19.61 -38.84 -10.08
C ARG A 334 20.17 -37.69 -9.22
N TYR A 335 20.28 -36.49 -9.80
CA TYR A 335 20.75 -35.27 -9.11
C TYR A 335 19.66 -34.67 -8.21
N GLY A 336 18.40 -34.78 -8.58
CA GLY A 336 17.24 -34.38 -7.75
C GLY A 336 17.15 -35.23 -6.47
N LYS A 337 17.42 -36.52 -6.55
CA LYS A 337 17.36 -37.46 -5.43
C LYS A 337 18.33 -37.11 -4.28
N ILE A 338 19.58 -36.74 -4.60
CA ILE A 338 20.60 -36.41 -3.58
C ILE A 338 20.32 -35.06 -2.88
N LYS A 339 19.78 -34.07 -3.63
CA LYS A 339 19.42 -32.77 -3.11
C LYS A 339 18.21 -32.85 -2.17
N ASN A 340 17.28 -33.70 -2.52
CA ASN A 340 16.07 -34.01 -1.77
C ASN A 340 16.38 -34.65 -0.39
N LEU A 341 17.38 -35.54 -0.36
CA LEU A 341 17.82 -36.14 0.90
C LEU A 341 18.42 -35.11 1.88
N LYS A 342 19.13 -34.10 1.37
CA LYS A 342 19.69 -33.02 2.21
C LYS A 342 18.62 -32.09 2.79
N GLU A 343 17.57 -31.82 2.03
CA GLU A 343 16.47 -30.95 2.50
C GLU A 343 15.54 -31.67 3.49
N SER A 344 15.30 -32.97 3.26
CA SER A 344 14.62 -33.83 4.25
C SER A 344 15.45 -33.98 5.53
N ALA A 345 16.78 -34.15 5.41
CA ALA A 345 17.67 -34.20 6.57
C ALA A 345 17.67 -32.89 7.36
N ALA A 346 17.62 -31.73 6.69
CA ALA A 346 17.51 -30.42 7.37
C ALA A 346 16.20 -30.30 8.15
N LEU A 347 15.10 -30.82 7.59
CA LEU A 347 13.80 -30.89 8.25
C LEU A 347 13.81 -31.80 9.48
N PHE A 348 14.31 -33.01 9.34
CA PHE A 348 14.46 -33.95 10.46
C PHE A 348 15.36 -33.35 11.55
N ASN A 349 16.45 -32.70 11.16
CA ASN A 349 17.32 -32.01 12.11
C ASN A 349 16.59 -30.87 12.84
N PHE A 350 15.73 -30.11 12.15
CA PHE A 350 14.93 -29.06 12.78
C PHE A 350 13.96 -29.63 13.82
N LEU A 351 13.22 -30.68 13.47
CA LEU A 351 12.27 -31.34 14.40
C LEU A 351 13.01 -31.90 15.63
N ASN A 352 14.13 -32.59 15.40
CA ASN A 352 14.95 -33.13 16.48
C ASN A 352 15.62 -32.03 17.34
N SER A 353 16.17 -30.98 16.70
CA SER A 353 16.82 -29.87 17.44
C SER A 353 15.84 -29.06 18.29
N ASN A 354 14.56 -29.07 17.95
CA ASN A 354 13.51 -28.39 18.69
C ASN A 354 12.66 -29.34 19.55
N ASN A 355 13.01 -30.64 19.62
CA ASN A 355 12.29 -31.69 20.36
C ASN A 355 10.78 -31.74 19.99
N ILE A 356 10.46 -31.58 18.72
CA ILE A 356 9.08 -31.58 18.22
C ILE A 356 8.70 -33.04 17.93
N THR A 357 7.80 -33.59 18.72
CA THR A 357 7.36 -34.99 18.64
C THR A 357 5.89 -35.13 18.25
N SER A 358 5.10 -34.03 18.30
CA SER A 358 3.69 -34.01 17.93
C SER A 358 3.33 -32.84 17.02
N ILE A 359 2.18 -32.94 16.35
CA ILE A 359 1.66 -31.90 15.48
C ILE A 359 1.31 -30.64 16.29
N GLU A 360 0.78 -30.80 17.49
CA GLU A 360 0.45 -29.70 18.40
C GLU A 360 1.72 -28.90 18.77
N GLN A 361 2.81 -29.57 19.13
CA GLN A 361 4.09 -28.92 19.40
C GLN A 361 4.65 -28.18 18.18
N LEU A 362 4.42 -28.72 16.99
CA LEU A 362 4.76 -28.02 15.75
C LEU A 362 3.94 -26.74 15.59
N TYR A 363 2.63 -26.78 15.87
CA TYR A 363 1.77 -25.59 15.80
C TYR A 363 2.15 -24.53 16.83
N GLU A 364 2.44 -24.94 18.07
CA GLU A 364 2.91 -24.02 19.11
C GLU A 364 4.24 -23.37 18.72
N LYS A 365 5.18 -24.15 18.18
CA LYS A 365 6.46 -23.62 17.70
C LYS A 365 6.29 -22.62 16.57
N VAL A 366 5.42 -22.91 15.59
CA VAL A 366 5.09 -21.97 14.49
C VAL A 366 4.47 -20.69 15.04
N ALA A 367 3.53 -20.80 15.98
CA ALA A 367 2.88 -19.65 16.58
C ALA A 367 3.88 -18.77 17.36
N ALA A 368 4.79 -19.39 18.12
CA ALA A 368 5.85 -18.68 18.83
C ALA A 368 6.80 -17.95 17.87
N MET A 369 7.28 -18.64 16.83
CA MET A 369 8.17 -18.06 15.83
C MET A 369 7.50 -16.90 15.07
N ASN A 370 6.23 -17.03 14.71
CA ASN A 370 5.48 -15.95 14.08
C ASN A 370 5.31 -14.74 15.01
N LYS A 371 5.00 -14.97 16.29
CA LYS A 371 4.92 -13.90 17.30
C LYS A 371 6.23 -13.13 17.42
N ASP A 372 7.35 -13.84 17.50
CA ASP A 372 8.68 -13.22 17.57
C ASP A 372 9.05 -12.47 16.31
N TYR A 373 8.72 -13.00 15.14
CA TYR A 373 8.89 -12.34 13.85
C TYR A 373 8.11 -11.03 13.78
N TYR A 374 6.83 -11.02 14.17
CA TYR A 374 6.02 -9.81 14.18
C TYR A 374 6.49 -8.79 15.21
N SER A 375 6.96 -9.23 16.38
CA SER A 375 7.59 -8.38 17.38
C SER A 375 8.84 -7.68 16.82
N LEU A 376 9.72 -8.44 16.16
CA LEU A 376 10.93 -7.91 15.52
C LEU A 376 10.58 -6.91 14.41
N ARG A 377 9.58 -7.23 13.59
CA ARG A 377 9.06 -6.34 12.54
C ARG A 377 8.53 -5.05 13.13
N GLY A 378 7.78 -5.11 14.24
CA GLY A 378 7.29 -3.94 14.96
C GLY A 378 8.43 -3.01 15.41
N LYS A 379 9.50 -3.58 15.96
CA LYS A 379 10.71 -2.83 16.37
C LYS A 379 11.37 -2.14 15.18
N ILE A 380 11.52 -2.84 14.06
CA ILE A 380 12.08 -2.26 12.82
C ILE A 380 11.24 -1.09 12.32
N VAL A 381 9.92 -1.24 12.25
CA VAL A 381 9.01 -0.18 11.80
C VAL A 381 9.06 1.05 12.72
N ASN A 382 9.13 0.83 14.04
CA ASN A 382 9.24 1.92 15.00
C ASN A 382 10.59 2.65 14.88
N ALA A 383 11.68 1.91 14.71
CA ALA A 383 13.00 2.49 14.44
C ALA A 383 12.99 3.33 13.14
N GLU A 384 12.37 2.84 12.07
CA GLU A 384 12.24 3.58 10.80
C GLU A 384 11.44 4.88 10.95
N ARG A 385 10.34 4.84 11.71
CA ARG A 385 9.56 6.05 11.99
C ARG A 385 10.37 7.07 12.77
N ARG A 386 11.09 6.64 13.80
CA ARG A 386 11.93 7.54 14.59
C ARG A 386 13.12 8.09 13.80
N ILE A 387 13.81 7.26 13.00
CA ILE A 387 14.88 7.71 12.10
C ILE A 387 14.35 8.77 11.11
N LYS A 388 13.14 8.59 10.58
CA LYS A 388 12.53 9.57 9.67
C LYS A 388 12.33 10.93 10.36
N VAL A 389 11.82 10.92 11.58
CA VAL A 389 11.62 12.13 12.40
C VAL A 389 12.96 12.81 12.69
N LEU A 390 13.96 12.04 13.13
CA LEU A 390 15.29 12.59 13.42
C LEU A 390 15.97 13.17 12.18
N ASN A 391 15.84 12.53 11.02
CA ASN A 391 16.37 13.07 9.75
C ASN A 391 15.64 14.37 9.35
N GLU A 392 14.35 14.51 9.64
CA GLU A 392 13.60 15.75 9.41
C GLU A 392 14.13 16.87 10.33
N HIS A 393 14.37 16.59 11.62
CA HIS A 393 14.96 17.52 12.56
C HIS A 393 16.36 17.98 12.10
N LEU A 394 17.21 17.04 11.71
CA LEU A 394 18.56 17.32 11.20
C LEU A 394 18.52 18.14 9.92
N SER A 395 17.62 17.82 8.99
CA SER A 395 17.46 18.59 7.75
C SER A 395 17.03 20.05 8.03
N MET A 396 16.15 20.28 9.01
CA MET A 396 15.72 21.63 9.38
C MET A 396 16.84 22.39 10.11
N TRP A 397 17.58 21.70 10.98
CA TRP A 397 18.77 22.28 11.61
C TRP A 397 19.84 22.66 10.58
N GLU A 398 20.11 21.82 9.60
CA GLU A 398 21.06 22.12 8.52
C GLU A 398 20.65 23.36 7.72
N LYS A 399 19.36 23.48 7.40
CA LYS A 399 18.81 24.68 6.72
C LYS A 399 18.98 25.93 7.57
N TYR A 400 18.74 25.83 8.88
CA TYR A 400 18.93 26.92 9.82
C TYR A 400 20.40 27.36 9.84
N GLU A 401 21.35 26.47 10.08
CA GLU A 401 22.76 26.78 10.15
C GLU A 401 23.34 27.33 8.84
N ARG A 402 22.95 26.73 7.71
CA ARG A 402 23.40 27.14 6.36
C ARG A 402 22.99 28.59 6.05
N ASN A 403 21.77 28.98 6.41
CA ASN A 403 21.20 30.26 6.02
C ASN A 403 21.26 31.31 7.11
N LYS A 404 21.76 31.01 8.30
CA LYS A 404 21.91 31.90 9.45
C LYS A 404 22.81 33.12 9.15
N GLY A 405 23.84 32.92 8.33
CA GLY A 405 24.72 33.99 7.86
C GLY A 405 24.00 35.02 7.02
N THR A 406 23.25 34.58 6.02
CA THR A 406 22.43 35.41 5.13
C THR A 406 21.39 36.19 5.93
N ARG A 407 20.71 35.53 6.87
CA ARG A 407 19.73 36.20 7.76
C ARG A 407 20.39 37.30 8.60
N ARG A 408 21.51 37.02 9.25
CA ARG A 408 22.26 38.02 10.03
C ARG A 408 22.69 39.24 9.21
N GLN A 409 23.07 39.04 7.94
CA GLN A 409 23.38 40.13 7.03
C GLN A 409 22.14 40.96 6.72
N PHE A 410 21.03 40.34 6.40
CA PHE A 410 19.75 40.97 6.13
C PHE A 410 19.26 41.81 7.31
N ASP A 411 19.35 41.29 8.54
CA ASP A 411 18.89 41.98 9.76
C ASP A 411 19.74 43.21 10.09
N LYS A 412 21.03 43.20 9.78
CA LYS A 412 21.94 44.34 9.98
C LYS A 412 21.76 45.48 8.96
N MET A 413 21.06 45.22 7.86
CA MET A 413 20.85 46.23 6.81
C MET A 413 19.77 47.22 7.22
N LYS A 414 20.05 48.52 7.04
CA LYS A 414 19.07 49.59 7.22
C LYS A 414 17.97 49.50 6.16
N PRO A 415 16.72 49.84 6.51
CA PRO A 415 15.62 49.89 5.54
C PRO A 415 15.98 50.74 4.34
N GLY A 416 15.64 50.30 3.13
CA GLY A 416 15.85 50.99 1.88
C GLY A 416 16.18 50.08 0.70
N ARG A 417 16.35 50.64 -0.49
CA ARG A 417 16.50 49.93 -1.76
C ARG A 417 17.58 48.82 -1.78
N LYS A 418 18.66 49.00 -1.01
CA LYS A 418 19.73 47.96 -0.91
C LYS A 418 19.26 46.73 -0.14
N LYS A 419 18.41 46.90 0.89
CA LYS A 419 17.85 45.81 1.67
C LYS A 419 16.81 45.02 0.82
N GLU A 420 15.98 45.73 0.07
CA GLU A 420 15.02 45.12 -0.86
C GLU A 420 15.70 44.30 -1.97
N GLN A 421 16.78 44.84 -2.55
CA GLN A 421 17.56 44.10 -3.54
C GLN A 421 18.24 42.85 -2.95
N PHE A 422 18.72 42.94 -1.71
CA PHE A 422 19.30 41.80 -1.00
C PHE A 422 18.22 40.72 -0.73
N GLU A 423 17.04 41.16 -0.28
CA GLU A 423 15.89 40.26 -0.04
C GLU A 423 15.47 39.55 -1.32
N GLN A 424 15.33 40.26 -2.43
CA GLN A 424 15.00 39.65 -3.73
C GLN A 424 16.06 38.64 -4.17
N LYS A 425 17.36 38.97 -4.01
CA LYS A 425 18.45 38.11 -4.40
C LYS A 425 18.54 36.85 -3.54
N HIS A 426 18.25 36.94 -2.24
CA HIS A 426 18.40 35.87 -1.24
C HIS A 426 17.06 35.36 -0.71
N SER A 427 15.96 35.60 -1.43
CA SER A 427 14.59 35.27 -1.00
C SER A 427 14.41 33.79 -0.64
N ALA A 428 15.02 32.88 -1.40
CA ALA A 428 14.96 31.44 -1.14
C ALA A 428 15.70 31.06 0.15
N GLU A 429 16.87 31.65 0.42
CA GLU A 429 17.67 31.41 1.62
C GLU A 429 16.97 31.93 2.88
N LEU A 430 16.41 33.14 2.79
CA LEU A 430 15.64 33.77 3.88
C LEU A 430 14.38 32.95 4.19
N ALA A 431 13.64 32.52 3.17
CA ALA A 431 12.46 31.67 3.34
C ALA A 431 12.79 30.30 3.95
N LEU A 432 13.90 29.67 3.54
CA LEU A 432 14.38 28.42 4.14
C LEU A 432 14.79 28.60 5.61
N TYR A 433 15.45 29.71 5.94
CA TYR A 433 15.78 30.05 7.32
C TYR A 433 14.52 30.22 8.19
N GLU A 434 13.55 30.99 7.73
CA GLU A 434 12.31 31.23 8.47
C GLU A 434 11.48 29.96 8.67
N ALA A 435 11.42 29.11 7.64
CA ALA A 435 10.78 27.80 7.76
C ALA A 435 11.48 26.92 8.80
N ALA A 436 12.80 26.93 8.82
CA ALA A 436 13.58 26.18 9.79
C ALA A 436 13.41 26.73 11.22
N VAL A 437 13.42 28.04 11.41
CA VAL A 437 13.17 28.69 12.72
C VAL A 437 11.79 28.27 13.23
N ARG A 438 10.74 28.47 12.44
CA ARG A 438 9.37 28.08 12.84
C ARG A 438 9.26 26.61 13.22
N TYR A 439 9.95 25.73 12.49
CA TYR A 439 9.99 24.32 12.81
C TYR A 439 10.67 24.03 14.16
N LEU A 440 11.84 24.62 14.39
CA LEU A 440 12.61 24.43 15.62
C LEU A 440 11.92 25.05 16.86
N GLU A 441 11.23 26.16 16.68
CA GLU A 441 10.40 26.79 17.76
C GLU A 441 9.22 25.87 18.12
N LYS A 442 8.56 25.33 17.12
CA LYS A 442 7.48 24.35 17.34
C LYS A 442 7.98 23.11 18.07
N LEU A 443 9.18 22.65 17.74
CA LEU A 443 9.80 21.50 18.39
C LEU A 443 10.05 21.81 19.89
N LYS A 444 10.59 22.98 20.20
CA LYS A 444 10.77 23.45 21.58
C LYS A 444 9.43 23.55 22.33
N ALA A 445 8.38 24.01 21.67
CA ALA A 445 7.06 24.14 22.28
C ALA A 445 6.42 22.77 22.61
N THR A 446 6.85 21.70 21.94
CA THR A 446 6.45 20.31 22.28
C THR A 446 7.33 19.66 23.35
N GLY A 447 8.28 20.41 23.94
CA GLY A 447 9.18 19.91 24.98
C GLY A 447 10.41 19.15 24.48
N GLU A 448 10.65 19.13 23.16
CA GLU A 448 11.82 18.46 22.59
C GLU A 448 12.99 19.45 22.46
N GLU A 449 14.11 19.15 23.10
CA GLU A 449 15.31 20.00 23.03
C GLU A 449 15.98 19.94 21.66
N VAL A 450 16.43 21.09 21.16
CA VAL A 450 17.20 21.17 19.93
C VAL A 450 18.64 20.71 20.15
N THR A 451 18.89 19.43 19.94
CA THR A 451 20.18 18.78 20.18
C THR A 451 20.67 17.99 18.95
N PRO A 452 21.16 18.67 17.90
CA PRO A 452 21.48 18.01 16.63
C PRO A 452 22.49 16.86 16.75
N LYS A 453 23.49 16.99 17.63
CA LYS A 453 24.47 15.92 17.89
C LYS A 453 23.82 14.67 18.51
N LYS A 454 22.86 14.85 19.43
CA LYS A 454 22.11 13.74 20.03
C LYS A 454 21.19 13.08 18.98
N TRP A 455 20.53 13.89 18.14
CA TRP A 455 19.68 13.40 17.06
C TRP A 455 20.47 12.55 16.05
N GLN A 456 21.67 13.02 15.66
CA GLN A 456 22.53 12.27 14.75
C GLN A 456 22.98 10.96 15.38
N ALA A 457 23.45 10.98 16.63
CA ALA A 457 23.87 9.78 17.35
C ALA A 457 22.72 8.78 17.53
N GLU A 458 21.51 9.26 17.86
CA GLU A 458 20.31 8.42 17.97
C GLU A 458 19.93 7.80 16.62
N ALA A 459 19.95 8.59 15.55
CA ALA A 459 19.65 8.12 14.21
C ALA A 459 20.63 7.02 13.74
N ASP A 460 21.92 7.20 14.01
CA ASP A 460 22.95 6.24 13.63
C ASP A 460 22.88 4.96 14.48
N ARG A 461 22.61 5.07 15.79
CA ARG A 461 22.33 3.92 16.65
C ARG A 461 21.12 3.13 16.14
N LEU A 462 20.00 3.81 15.87
CA LEU A 462 18.78 3.14 15.38
C LEU A 462 18.98 2.51 14.01
N LYS A 463 19.81 3.09 13.13
CA LYS A 463 20.19 2.48 11.85
C LYS A 463 20.97 1.17 12.04
N ALA A 464 21.92 1.18 12.98
CA ALA A 464 22.71 -0.01 13.31
C ALA A 464 21.84 -1.11 13.94
N GLU A 465 21.01 -0.76 14.94
CA GLU A 465 20.05 -1.67 15.56
C GLU A 465 19.07 -2.27 14.53
N LYS A 466 18.52 -1.44 13.65
CA LYS A 466 17.66 -1.87 12.55
C LYS A 466 18.34 -2.89 11.66
N SER A 467 19.60 -2.67 11.32
CA SER A 467 20.38 -3.59 10.49
C SER A 467 20.53 -4.97 11.16
N VAL A 468 20.87 -5.00 12.43
CA VAL A 468 20.98 -6.25 13.21
C VAL A 468 19.64 -6.97 13.32
N GLN A 469 18.57 -6.21 13.62
CA GLN A 469 17.21 -6.78 13.73
C GLN A 469 16.73 -7.31 12.38
N TYR A 470 17.08 -6.65 11.28
CA TYR A 470 16.75 -7.10 9.93
C TYR A 470 17.44 -8.42 9.58
N GLN A 471 18.71 -8.60 9.96
CA GLN A 471 19.43 -9.86 9.75
C GLN A 471 18.81 -11.00 10.59
N LYS A 472 18.46 -10.73 11.86
CA LYS A 472 17.73 -11.69 12.71
C LYS A 472 16.37 -12.06 12.11
N MET A 473 15.61 -11.08 11.63
CA MET A 473 14.32 -11.29 10.99
C MET A 473 14.47 -12.14 9.72
N LYS A 474 15.55 -11.93 8.95
CA LYS A 474 15.85 -12.71 7.75
C LYS A 474 16.13 -14.17 8.08
N ALA A 475 16.96 -14.45 9.10
CA ALA A 475 17.27 -15.81 9.55
C ALA A 475 16.01 -16.52 10.04
N MET A 476 15.26 -15.89 10.96
CA MET A 476 14.00 -16.43 11.51
C MET A 476 12.96 -16.72 10.44
N ARG A 477 12.93 -15.92 9.39
CA ARG A 477 12.01 -16.11 8.26
C ARG A 477 12.28 -17.38 7.48
N GLU A 478 13.53 -17.77 7.29
CA GLU A 478 13.86 -19.04 6.63
C GLU A 478 13.39 -20.23 7.47
N ASP A 479 13.53 -20.14 8.79
CA ASP A 479 13.06 -21.16 9.72
C ASP A 479 11.51 -21.25 9.74
N ILE A 480 10.83 -20.10 9.81
CA ILE A 480 9.35 -20.04 9.77
C ILE A 480 8.81 -20.67 8.48
N LYS A 481 9.43 -20.40 7.34
CA LYS A 481 9.02 -20.96 6.05
C LYS A 481 9.15 -22.48 5.99
N ALA A 482 10.25 -23.00 6.55
CA ALA A 482 10.44 -24.44 6.63
C ALA A 482 9.31 -25.09 7.44
N VAL A 483 8.92 -24.48 8.56
CA VAL A 483 7.93 -25.00 9.50
C VAL A 483 6.49 -24.77 9.05
N GLU A 484 6.14 -23.62 8.45
CA GLU A 484 4.79 -23.37 7.89
C GLU A 484 4.43 -24.31 6.73
N ASN A 485 5.42 -24.70 5.94
CA ASN A 485 5.21 -25.70 4.91
C ASN A 485 4.86 -27.07 5.51
N LEU A 486 5.48 -27.44 6.63
CA LEU A 486 5.17 -28.66 7.38
C LEU A 486 3.75 -28.64 7.95
N LYS A 487 3.35 -27.51 8.53
CA LYS A 487 2.01 -27.33 9.07
C LYS A 487 0.93 -27.56 8.00
N LYS A 488 1.07 -26.91 6.81
CA LYS A 488 0.13 -27.09 5.70
C LYS A 488 0.04 -28.52 5.22
N THR A 489 1.13 -29.23 5.26
CA THR A 489 1.21 -30.64 4.90
C THR A 489 0.45 -31.52 5.90
N ALA A 490 0.68 -31.27 7.19
CA ALA A 490 -0.03 -31.98 8.25
C ALA A 490 -1.56 -31.72 8.22
N GLU A 491 -1.98 -30.48 7.92
CA GLU A 491 -3.39 -30.13 7.78
C GLU A 491 -4.06 -30.79 6.55
N GLN A 492 -3.32 -30.97 5.46
CA GLN A 492 -3.84 -31.67 4.26
C GLN A 492 -4.03 -33.17 4.52
N LEU A 493 -3.16 -33.80 5.29
CA LEU A 493 -3.29 -35.21 5.70
C LEU A 493 -4.50 -35.44 6.60
N ALA A 494 -4.67 -34.59 7.59
CA ALA A 494 -5.82 -34.69 8.52
C ALA A 494 -7.17 -34.51 7.79
N ARG A 495 -7.20 -33.79 6.66
CA ARG A 495 -8.41 -33.65 5.83
C ARG A 495 -8.66 -34.86 4.93
N THR A 496 -7.61 -35.51 4.40
CA THR A 496 -7.74 -36.71 3.57
C THR A 496 -8.14 -37.94 4.36
N GLU A 497 -7.84 -38.03 5.65
CA GLU A 497 -8.29 -39.09 6.54
C GLU A 497 -9.77 -38.99 6.93
N ASN A 498 -10.36 -37.78 6.88
CA ASN A 498 -11.78 -37.53 7.22
C ASN A 498 -12.76 -37.60 6.02
N GLU A 499 -12.29 -37.69 4.78
CA GLU A 499 -13.16 -37.78 3.59
C GLU A 499 -13.66 -39.19 3.18
N PRO A 500 -13.08 -40.35 3.60
CA PRO A 500 -13.58 -41.65 3.15
C PRO A 500 -14.89 -42.11 3.81
N ALA A 501 -15.30 -41.53 4.95
CA ALA A 501 -16.51 -42.00 5.64
C ALA A 501 -17.82 -41.43 5.07
N ARG A 502 -17.81 -40.28 4.40
CA ARG A 502 -19.02 -39.63 3.89
C ARG A 502 -19.48 -40.08 2.51
N LYS A 503 -18.64 -40.73 1.72
CA LYS A 503 -19.00 -41.21 0.38
C LYS A 503 -19.53 -42.64 0.33
N LYS A 504 -19.52 -43.40 1.44
CA LYS A 504 -20.13 -44.72 1.53
C LYS A 504 -21.58 -44.73 2.02
N GLU A 505 -22.04 -43.67 2.68
CA GLU A 505 -23.42 -43.56 3.15
C GLU A 505 -24.39 -42.98 2.13
N GLU A 506 -23.91 -42.36 1.04
CA GLU A 506 -24.78 -41.82 -0.03
C GLU A 506 -24.97 -42.77 -1.23
N GLN A 507 -24.40 -44.00 -1.18
CA GLN A 507 -24.60 -45.02 -2.21
C GLN A 507 -25.41 -46.22 -1.73
N GLU A 508 -25.93 -46.24 -0.51
CA GLU A 508 -26.81 -47.28 0.04
C GLU A 508 -28.20 -46.75 0.49
N LEU A 509 -28.62 -45.61 0.01
CA LEU A 509 -30.01 -45.12 0.10
C LEU A 509 -30.52 -44.84 -1.35
#